data_e16185dbf615ee474d827b3339d98998
#
_entry.id   e16185dbf615ee474d827b3339d98998
#
_cell.length_a   1.000
_cell.length_b   1.000
_cell.length_c   1.000
_cell.angle_alpha   90.00
_cell.angle_beta   90.00
_cell.angle_gamma   90.00
#
_symmetry.space_group_name_H-M   'P 1'
#
loop_
_entity.id
_entity.type
_entity.pdbx_description
1 polymer ?
#
loop_
_entity_poly.entity_id
_entity_poly.type
_entity_poly.pdbx_seq_one_letter_code
_entity_poly.pdbx_strand_id
1 'polypeptide(L)'
;MNKNFENMFAKAKREKRGCLVGFVTGMDPDFETSKKILIEMSKYCDAVEVGNPFNTSTSDSATIMDANMRAIQSGANTEKILQLIKEVKSEIKNNIPFLIMGYMNPVYIYSIKKFAKNCKESLVDGVIIVDSNNDAPEDKEIFEELSKINVAYVKLIAPTNDETFIKQSLRKCDSKTGIYVVSYSGLTGSKQVNMENVKKSAKLIRKNSKMPIWVGFGIRTKSDISKVIQVADAAVVGSGIVQIIGNGVKNKITNHDLVKNISEYLTELKQGLNR
;
A
#
# COMPACT_ATOMS: atom_id res chain seq x y z
N MET A 1 -16.57 10.77 1.58
CA MET A 1 -16.25 9.34 1.68
C MET A 1 -15.72 8.84 0.35
N ASN A 2 -14.60 8.17 0.34
CA ASN A 2 -14.01 7.63 -0.90
C ASN A 2 -14.78 6.38 -1.35
N LYS A 3 -15.60 6.53 -2.40
CA LYS A 3 -16.44 5.44 -2.93
C LYS A 3 -15.62 4.29 -3.55
N ASN A 4 -14.38 4.53 -3.93
CA ASN A 4 -13.55 3.52 -4.60
C ASN A 4 -13.23 2.35 -3.67
N PHE A 5 -12.90 2.59 -2.41
CA PHE A 5 -12.68 1.51 -1.43
C PHE A 5 -13.98 0.75 -1.11
N GLU A 6 -15.09 1.46 -0.95
CA GLU A 6 -16.39 0.83 -0.72
C GLU A 6 -16.76 -0.11 -1.87
N ASN A 7 -16.59 0.35 -3.11
CA ASN A 7 -16.84 -0.45 -4.30
C ASN A 7 -15.91 -1.66 -4.40
N MET A 8 -14.62 -1.48 -4.07
CA MET A 8 -13.61 -2.55 -4.05
C MET A 8 -14.03 -3.69 -3.10
N PHE A 9 -14.33 -3.38 -1.85
CA PHE A 9 -14.72 -4.41 -0.88
C PHE A 9 -16.10 -5.00 -1.17
N ALA A 10 -17.06 -4.21 -1.67
CA ALA A 10 -18.37 -4.70 -2.08
C ALA A 10 -18.26 -5.68 -3.26
N LYS A 11 -17.39 -5.40 -4.24
CA LYS A 11 -17.08 -6.31 -5.35
C LYS A 11 -16.49 -7.62 -4.85
N ALA A 12 -15.44 -7.56 -4.04
CA ALA A 12 -14.77 -8.74 -3.50
C ALA A 12 -15.74 -9.62 -2.69
N LYS A 13 -16.61 -9.00 -1.88
CA LYS A 13 -17.64 -9.70 -1.12
C LYS A 13 -18.65 -10.43 -2.02
N ARG A 14 -19.13 -9.79 -3.11
CA ARG A 14 -20.02 -10.45 -4.08
C ARG A 14 -19.34 -11.64 -4.76
N GLU A 15 -18.04 -11.51 -5.05
CA GLU A 15 -17.23 -12.56 -5.68
C GLU A 15 -16.73 -13.62 -4.69
N LYS A 16 -17.09 -13.51 -3.40
CA LYS A 16 -16.71 -14.41 -2.29
C LYS A 16 -15.20 -14.60 -2.18
N ARG A 17 -14.44 -13.53 -2.33
CA ARG A 17 -12.97 -13.52 -2.25
C ARG A 17 -12.44 -12.38 -1.38
N GLY A 18 -11.15 -12.41 -1.10
CA GLY A 18 -10.42 -11.26 -0.57
C GLY A 18 -10.00 -10.28 -1.67
N CYS A 19 -9.41 -9.15 -1.26
CA CYS A 19 -8.80 -8.18 -2.16
C CYS A 19 -7.29 -8.43 -2.29
N LEU A 20 -6.74 -8.26 -3.49
CA LEU A 20 -5.31 -8.20 -3.74
C LEU A 20 -4.88 -6.73 -3.85
N VAL A 21 -3.93 -6.33 -3.02
CA VAL A 21 -3.31 -5.00 -3.08
C VAL A 21 -1.84 -5.15 -3.46
N GLY A 22 -1.41 -4.45 -4.49
CA GLY A 22 -0.02 -4.48 -4.94
C GLY A 22 0.73 -3.22 -4.49
N PHE A 23 1.92 -3.38 -3.91
CA PHE A 23 2.82 -2.27 -3.58
C PHE A 23 4.02 -2.26 -4.51
N VAL A 24 4.42 -1.07 -4.97
CA VAL A 24 5.71 -0.80 -5.63
C VAL A 24 6.25 0.55 -5.19
N THR A 25 7.58 0.71 -5.20
CA THR A 25 8.19 2.03 -5.08
C THR A 25 7.92 2.83 -6.34
N GLY A 26 7.33 4.01 -6.20
CA GLY A 26 7.04 4.88 -7.34
C GLY A 26 8.33 5.37 -8.02
N MET A 27 8.32 5.42 -9.35
CA MET A 27 9.48 5.74 -10.19
C MET A 27 10.64 4.72 -10.11
N ASP A 28 10.43 3.52 -9.63
CA ASP A 28 11.40 2.43 -9.71
C ASP A 28 11.17 1.61 -11.00
N PRO A 29 12.14 1.51 -11.92
CA PRO A 29 13.48 2.11 -11.92
C PRO A 29 13.51 3.55 -12.47
N ASP A 30 12.48 3.98 -13.18
CA ASP A 30 12.30 5.29 -13.77
C ASP A 30 10.81 5.62 -13.94
N PHE A 31 10.48 6.85 -14.30
CA PHE A 31 9.09 7.32 -14.41
C PHE A 31 8.27 6.52 -15.43
N GLU A 32 8.78 6.36 -16.65
CA GLU A 32 8.04 5.73 -17.75
C GLU A 32 7.84 4.23 -17.53
N THR A 33 8.87 3.56 -17.02
CA THR A 33 8.79 2.13 -16.68
C THR A 33 7.82 1.90 -15.52
N SER A 34 7.92 2.72 -14.46
CA SER A 34 7.02 2.66 -13.32
C SER A 34 5.56 2.90 -13.74
N LYS A 35 5.31 3.87 -14.63
CA LYS A 35 3.99 4.13 -15.19
C LYS A 35 3.40 2.90 -15.88
N LYS A 36 4.17 2.22 -16.74
CA LYS A 36 3.74 0.99 -17.41
C LYS A 36 3.43 -0.13 -16.41
N ILE A 37 4.26 -0.28 -15.38
CA ILE A 37 4.06 -1.26 -14.31
C ILE A 37 2.75 -0.98 -13.57
N LEU A 38 2.49 0.27 -13.16
CA LEU A 38 1.29 0.65 -12.42
C LEU A 38 0.00 0.45 -13.25
N ILE A 39 0.05 0.78 -14.56
CA ILE A 39 -1.05 0.52 -15.48
C ILE A 39 -1.32 -0.99 -15.58
N GLU A 40 -0.28 -1.82 -15.69
CA GLU A 40 -0.44 -3.27 -15.74
C GLU A 40 -0.99 -3.82 -14.42
N MET A 41 -0.42 -3.40 -13.29
CA MET A 41 -0.91 -3.81 -11.96
C MET A 41 -2.40 -3.50 -11.76
N SER A 42 -2.89 -2.40 -12.33
CA SER A 42 -4.31 -2.01 -12.23
C SER A 42 -5.27 -3.04 -12.83
N LYS A 43 -4.81 -3.92 -13.72
CA LYS A 43 -5.63 -4.99 -14.32
C LYS A 43 -5.79 -6.21 -13.41
N TYR A 44 -4.89 -6.38 -12.47
CA TYR A 44 -4.81 -7.57 -11.60
C TYR A 44 -5.13 -7.26 -10.14
N CYS A 45 -4.74 -6.09 -9.65
CA CYS A 45 -4.95 -5.67 -8.27
C CYS A 45 -6.32 -5.01 -8.07
N ASP A 46 -6.87 -5.13 -6.87
CA ASP A 46 -8.06 -4.41 -6.46
C ASP A 46 -7.73 -2.99 -5.96
N ALA A 47 -6.51 -2.76 -5.47
CA ALA A 47 -5.93 -1.46 -5.18
C ALA A 47 -4.41 -1.50 -5.40
N VAL A 48 -3.80 -0.33 -5.55
CA VAL A 48 -2.35 -0.18 -5.72
C VAL A 48 -1.80 0.82 -4.71
N GLU A 49 -0.74 0.43 -4.02
CA GLU A 49 0.06 1.29 -3.14
C GLU A 49 1.33 1.73 -3.88
N VAL A 50 1.52 3.03 -3.99
CA VAL A 50 2.69 3.64 -4.62
C VAL A 50 3.58 4.22 -3.52
N GLY A 51 4.75 3.64 -3.33
CA GLY A 51 5.73 4.09 -2.36
C GLY A 51 6.32 5.45 -2.74
N ASN A 52 6.27 6.41 -1.82
CA ASN A 52 7.02 7.66 -1.93
C ASN A 52 8.44 7.41 -1.42
N PRO A 53 9.46 7.34 -2.29
CA PRO A 53 10.78 6.85 -1.92
C PRO A 53 11.46 7.74 -0.89
N PHE A 54 12.16 7.10 0.06
CA PHE A 54 12.87 7.76 1.14
C PHE A 54 14.18 7.04 1.45
N ASN A 55 15.29 7.77 1.52
CA ASN A 55 16.63 7.20 1.65
C ASN A 55 17.00 6.69 3.05
N THR A 56 16.29 7.16 4.08
CA THR A 56 16.51 6.79 5.50
C THR A 56 15.33 6.02 6.08
N SER A 57 14.71 5.18 5.27
CA SER A 57 13.58 4.34 5.68
C SER A 57 14.00 3.34 6.77
N THR A 58 13.30 3.35 7.90
CA THR A 58 13.63 2.54 9.08
C THR A 58 12.90 1.20 9.14
N SER A 59 11.83 1.06 8.36
CA SER A 59 10.95 -0.13 8.38
C SER A 59 11.04 -0.96 7.09
N ASP A 60 11.83 -0.51 6.10
CA ASP A 60 11.94 -1.15 4.80
C ASP A 60 13.01 -2.25 4.79
N SER A 61 12.75 -3.31 4.03
CA SER A 61 13.76 -4.34 3.74
C SER A 61 14.81 -3.83 2.75
N ALA A 62 15.94 -4.52 2.67
CA ALA A 62 16.97 -4.24 1.66
C ALA A 62 16.38 -4.14 0.24
N THR A 63 15.43 -5.01 -0.14
CA THR A 63 14.76 -4.98 -1.45
C THR A 63 14.02 -3.67 -1.68
N ILE A 64 13.31 -3.14 -0.68
CA ILE A 64 12.58 -1.87 -0.78
C ILE A 64 13.56 -0.69 -0.71
N MET A 65 14.58 -0.77 0.14
CA MET A 65 15.63 0.25 0.22
C MET A 65 16.37 0.41 -1.12
N ASP A 66 16.73 -0.70 -1.77
CA ASP A 66 17.36 -0.68 -3.11
C ASP A 66 16.42 -0.03 -4.15
N ALA A 67 15.13 -0.31 -4.09
CA ALA A 67 14.13 0.31 -4.95
C ALA A 67 14.00 1.81 -4.70
N ASN A 68 13.97 2.23 -3.41
CA ASN A 68 13.97 3.64 -3.04
C ASN A 68 15.21 4.36 -3.59
N MET A 69 16.39 3.73 -3.51
CA MET A 69 17.63 4.30 -4.05
C MET A 69 17.59 4.42 -5.57
N ARG A 70 17.11 3.41 -6.31
CA ARG A 70 16.94 3.50 -7.77
C ARG A 70 15.99 4.61 -8.17
N ALA A 71 14.84 4.70 -7.49
CA ALA A 71 13.86 5.75 -7.73
C ALA A 71 14.43 7.15 -7.47
N ILE A 72 15.14 7.35 -6.34
CA ILE A 72 15.77 8.64 -6.00
C ILE A 72 16.85 9.00 -7.06
N GLN A 73 17.65 8.05 -7.48
CA GLN A 73 18.66 8.25 -8.53
C GLN A 73 18.03 8.62 -9.88
N SER A 74 16.81 8.12 -10.16
CA SER A 74 16.04 8.54 -11.35
C SER A 74 15.35 9.90 -11.18
N GLY A 75 15.56 10.57 -10.05
CA GLY A 75 15.05 11.93 -9.75
C GLY A 75 13.64 11.93 -9.11
N ALA A 76 13.25 10.84 -8.45
CA ALA A 76 11.97 10.78 -7.73
C ALA A 76 11.92 11.75 -6.57
N ASN A 77 10.76 12.36 -6.38
CA ASN A 77 10.37 13.15 -5.24
C ASN A 77 8.85 13.12 -5.09
N THR A 78 8.33 13.62 -3.98
CA THR A 78 6.89 13.59 -3.68
C THR A 78 6.02 14.17 -4.80
N GLU A 79 6.45 15.27 -5.44
CA GLU A 79 5.69 15.92 -6.52
C GLU A 79 5.59 15.01 -7.76
N LYS A 80 6.71 14.40 -8.18
CA LYS A 80 6.74 13.48 -9.31
C LYS A 80 5.97 12.18 -9.04
N ILE A 81 5.96 11.69 -7.78
CA ILE A 81 5.13 10.54 -7.41
C ILE A 81 3.65 10.86 -7.54
N LEU A 82 3.22 12.04 -7.10
CA LEU A 82 1.84 12.50 -7.27
C LEU A 82 1.48 12.67 -8.76
N GLN A 83 2.40 13.24 -9.55
CA GLN A 83 2.25 13.31 -11.00
C GLN A 83 2.11 11.93 -11.65
N LEU A 84 2.97 10.97 -11.27
CA LEU A 84 2.92 9.59 -11.77
C LEU A 84 1.55 8.95 -11.50
N ILE A 85 1.02 9.08 -10.28
CA ILE A 85 -0.31 8.57 -9.94
C ILE A 85 -1.39 9.23 -10.81
N LYS A 86 -1.33 10.56 -10.97
CA LYS A 86 -2.28 11.31 -11.80
C LYS A 86 -2.31 10.82 -13.25
N GLU A 87 -1.14 10.64 -13.85
CA GLU A 87 -1.04 10.15 -15.23
C GLU A 87 -1.55 8.72 -15.37
N VAL A 88 -1.17 7.81 -14.46
CA VAL A 88 -1.69 6.44 -14.43
C VAL A 88 -3.21 6.43 -14.30
N LYS A 89 -3.77 7.19 -13.35
CA LYS A 89 -5.22 7.28 -13.13
C LYS A 89 -5.99 7.83 -14.35
N SER A 90 -5.37 8.66 -15.18
CA SER A 90 -5.98 9.17 -16.42
C SER A 90 -6.00 8.15 -17.56
N GLU A 91 -5.11 7.16 -17.54
CA GLU A 91 -4.97 6.15 -18.60
C GLU A 91 -5.67 4.83 -18.31
N ILE A 92 -5.84 4.48 -17.01
CA ILE A 92 -6.51 3.23 -16.65
C ILE A 92 -8.03 3.32 -16.83
N LYS A 93 -8.62 2.24 -17.34
CA LYS A 93 -10.08 2.12 -17.47
C LYS A 93 -10.78 1.69 -16.19
N ASN A 94 -10.03 1.07 -15.28
CA ASN A 94 -10.54 0.52 -14.04
C ASN A 94 -10.45 1.58 -12.93
N ASN A 95 -11.55 1.91 -12.31
CA ASN A 95 -11.54 2.87 -11.19
C ASN A 95 -11.17 2.19 -9.87
N ILE A 96 -9.97 1.62 -9.79
CA ILE A 96 -9.43 1.03 -8.55
C ILE A 96 -8.77 2.11 -7.68
N PRO A 97 -8.77 1.95 -6.34
CA PRO A 97 -8.07 2.84 -5.44
C PRO A 97 -6.55 2.86 -5.67
N PHE A 98 -5.96 4.06 -5.63
CA PHE A 98 -4.52 4.28 -5.56
C PHE A 98 -4.18 4.97 -4.24
N LEU A 99 -3.23 4.38 -3.50
CA LEU A 99 -2.72 4.94 -2.27
C LEU A 99 -1.28 5.41 -2.45
N ILE A 100 -0.90 6.47 -1.76
CA ILE A 100 0.51 6.82 -1.57
C ILE A 100 0.95 6.35 -0.19
N MET A 101 2.06 5.62 -0.14
CA MET A 101 2.65 5.12 1.10
C MET A 101 4.04 5.71 1.29
N GLY A 102 4.33 6.25 2.47
CA GLY A 102 5.63 6.85 2.73
C GLY A 102 5.86 7.16 4.20
N TYR A 103 6.87 7.97 4.45
CA TYR A 103 7.26 8.44 5.78
C TYR A 103 6.82 9.88 6.00
N MET A 104 6.67 10.29 7.26
CA MET A 104 6.20 11.63 7.62
C MET A 104 7.18 12.72 7.16
N ASN A 105 8.48 12.48 7.26
CA ASN A 105 9.48 13.51 6.95
C ASN A 105 9.38 14.07 5.51
N PRO A 106 9.31 13.26 4.42
CA PRO A 106 9.07 13.77 3.06
C PRO A 106 7.78 14.58 2.93
N VAL A 107 6.71 14.16 3.63
CA VAL A 107 5.43 14.87 3.62
C VAL A 107 5.53 16.21 4.36
N TYR A 108 6.22 16.22 5.49
CA TYR A 108 6.45 17.42 6.28
C TYR A 108 7.27 18.49 5.51
N ILE A 109 8.38 18.06 4.88
CA ILE A 109 9.22 18.93 4.03
C ILE A 109 8.43 19.47 2.84
N TYR A 110 7.56 18.67 2.23
CA TYR A 110 6.69 19.09 1.12
C TYR A 110 5.57 20.04 1.56
N SER A 111 5.31 20.20 2.85
CA SER A 111 4.16 20.78 3.54
C SER A 111 2.93 19.88 3.51
N ILE A 112 2.42 19.53 4.70
CA ILE A 112 1.25 18.66 4.89
C ILE A 112 0.03 19.18 4.11
N LYS A 113 -0.23 20.48 4.17
CA LYS A 113 -1.35 21.11 3.44
C LYS A 113 -1.20 21.02 1.92
N LYS A 114 0.02 21.31 1.41
CA LYS A 114 0.32 21.18 -0.02
C LYS A 114 0.21 19.72 -0.46
N PHE A 115 0.71 18.78 0.36
CA PHE A 115 0.61 17.35 0.10
C PHE A 115 -0.85 16.89 0.00
N ALA A 116 -1.67 17.23 0.97
CA ALA A 116 -3.10 16.89 0.96
C ALA A 116 -3.79 17.46 -0.30
N LYS A 117 -3.62 18.76 -0.59
CA LYS A 117 -4.17 19.38 -1.80
C LYS A 117 -3.77 18.61 -3.07
N ASN A 118 -2.47 18.32 -3.21
CA ASN A 118 -1.95 17.65 -4.40
C ASN A 118 -2.36 16.16 -4.46
N CYS A 119 -2.56 15.48 -3.34
CA CYS A 119 -3.20 14.15 -3.33
C CYS A 119 -4.58 14.20 -3.99
N LYS A 120 -5.40 15.20 -3.68
CA LYS A 120 -6.72 15.38 -4.32
C LYS A 120 -6.62 15.62 -5.82
N GLU A 121 -5.72 16.53 -6.23
CA GLU A 121 -5.50 16.89 -7.64
C GLU A 121 -4.91 15.74 -8.46
N SER A 122 -4.20 14.83 -7.80
CA SER A 122 -3.60 13.63 -8.38
C SER A 122 -4.48 12.38 -8.28
N LEU A 123 -5.73 12.53 -7.84
CA LEU A 123 -6.70 11.45 -7.72
C LEU A 123 -6.23 10.30 -6.78
N VAL A 124 -5.42 10.64 -5.79
CA VAL A 124 -5.04 9.71 -4.71
C VAL A 124 -6.27 9.41 -3.86
N ASP A 125 -6.53 8.14 -3.63
CA ASP A 125 -7.68 7.67 -2.85
C ASP A 125 -7.37 7.53 -1.37
N GLY A 126 -6.10 7.25 -1.01
CA GLY A 126 -5.69 7.08 0.37
C GLY A 126 -4.20 7.35 0.60
N VAL A 127 -3.86 7.58 1.86
CA VAL A 127 -2.49 7.84 2.33
C VAL A 127 -2.16 6.90 3.48
N ILE A 128 -0.95 6.35 3.45
CA ILE A 128 -0.36 5.52 4.51
C ILE A 128 0.93 6.19 4.95
N ILE A 129 1.06 6.54 6.22
CA ILE A 129 2.31 7.03 6.82
C ILE A 129 2.87 5.94 7.73
N VAL A 130 4.03 5.40 7.35
CA VAL A 130 4.63 4.21 7.97
C VAL A 130 5.04 4.46 9.42
N ASP A 131 5.62 5.63 9.68
CA ASP A 131 6.13 6.08 10.98
C ASP A 131 5.12 6.97 11.73
N SER A 132 3.84 6.89 11.40
CA SER A 132 2.80 7.70 12.04
C SER A 132 2.64 7.36 13.53
N ASN A 133 2.55 8.40 14.35
CA ASN A 133 2.28 8.29 15.78
C ASN A 133 0.99 9.03 16.12
N ASN A 134 0.02 8.33 16.74
CA ASN A 134 -1.29 8.89 17.05
C ASN A 134 -1.24 10.16 17.92
N ASP A 135 -0.21 10.32 18.73
CA ASP A 135 -0.06 11.44 19.66
C ASP A 135 0.76 12.62 19.07
N ALA A 136 1.35 12.43 17.89
CA ALA A 136 2.12 13.48 17.22
C ALA A 136 1.21 14.57 16.60
N PRO A 137 1.58 15.86 16.74
CA PRO A 137 0.82 16.96 16.12
C PRO A 137 0.68 16.81 14.61
N GLU A 138 1.74 16.34 13.93
CA GLU A 138 1.78 16.13 12.47
C GLU A 138 0.80 15.05 12.03
N ASP A 139 0.62 14.00 12.84
CA ASP A 139 -0.36 12.95 12.57
C ASP A 139 -1.79 13.46 12.67
N LYS A 140 -2.05 14.38 13.59
CA LYS A 140 -3.34 15.05 13.69
C LYS A 140 -3.58 15.98 12.50
N GLU A 141 -2.58 16.80 12.14
CA GLU A 141 -2.69 17.73 11.03
C GLU A 141 -2.96 17.00 9.71
N ILE A 142 -2.18 15.95 9.38
CA ILE A 142 -2.39 15.21 8.14
C ILE A 142 -3.76 14.53 8.09
N PHE A 143 -4.23 13.96 9.21
CA PHE A 143 -5.58 13.38 9.29
C PHE A 143 -6.66 14.41 9.01
N GLU A 144 -6.57 15.61 9.61
CA GLU A 144 -7.53 16.70 9.44
C GLU A 144 -7.54 17.22 7.98
N GLU A 145 -6.36 17.42 7.38
CA GLU A 145 -6.24 17.91 6.00
C GLU A 145 -6.77 16.89 4.98
N LEU A 146 -6.45 15.60 5.15
CA LEU A 146 -6.95 14.53 4.27
C LEU A 146 -8.48 14.35 4.41
N SER A 147 -9.01 14.46 5.64
CA SER A 147 -10.44 14.35 5.91
C SER A 147 -11.26 15.42 5.20
N LYS A 148 -10.77 16.67 5.15
CA LYS A 148 -11.43 17.80 4.47
C LYS A 148 -11.65 17.54 2.97
N ILE A 149 -10.82 16.73 2.37
CA ILE A 149 -10.81 16.47 0.92
C ILE A 149 -11.28 15.06 0.53
N ASN A 150 -11.74 14.27 1.50
CA ASN A 150 -12.18 12.88 1.33
C ASN A 150 -11.09 11.94 0.76
N VAL A 151 -9.83 12.14 1.11
CA VAL A 151 -8.75 11.18 0.93
C VAL A 151 -8.61 10.38 2.21
N ALA A 152 -8.58 9.05 2.09
CA ALA A 152 -8.54 8.18 3.26
C ALA A 152 -7.18 8.22 3.95
N TYR A 153 -7.17 8.20 5.29
CA TYR A 153 -5.95 7.98 6.06
C TYR A 153 -5.97 6.56 6.63
N VAL A 154 -5.05 5.72 6.18
CA VAL A 154 -4.94 4.31 6.58
C VAL A 154 -3.86 4.17 7.62
N LYS A 155 -4.22 3.76 8.82
CA LYS A 155 -3.29 3.57 9.95
C LYS A 155 -2.73 2.15 9.94
N LEU A 156 -1.45 2.05 10.31
CA LEU A 156 -0.76 0.77 10.50
C LEU A 156 -0.92 0.29 11.94
N ILE A 157 -1.20 -0.99 12.11
CA ILE A 157 -1.21 -1.68 13.41
C ILE A 157 -0.09 -2.72 13.42
N ALA A 158 0.89 -2.49 14.28
CA ALA A 158 1.95 -3.45 14.54
C ALA A 158 1.49 -4.51 15.56
N PRO A 159 2.09 -5.72 15.56
CA PRO A 159 1.78 -6.77 16.54
C PRO A 159 2.04 -6.37 18.00
N THR A 160 2.85 -5.35 18.21
CA THR A 160 3.23 -4.81 19.54
C THR A 160 2.24 -3.76 20.04
N ASN A 161 1.32 -3.28 19.20
CA ASN A 161 0.34 -2.28 19.62
C ASN A 161 -0.72 -2.88 20.55
N ASP A 162 -1.01 -2.16 21.62
CA ASP A 162 -2.05 -2.51 22.58
C ASP A 162 -3.47 -2.13 22.10
N GLU A 163 -4.48 -2.50 22.89
CA GLU A 163 -5.88 -2.20 22.57
C GLU A 163 -6.17 -0.68 22.57
N THR A 164 -5.47 0.09 23.38
CA THR A 164 -5.63 1.55 23.47
C THR A 164 -5.17 2.21 22.18
N PHE A 165 -3.98 1.86 21.69
CA PHE A 165 -3.46 2.35 20.43
C PHE A 165 -4.36 1.96 19.25
N ILE A 166 -4.85 0.71 19.23
CA ILE A 166 -5.78 0.24 18.18
C ILE A 166 -7.06 1.09 18.19
N LYS A 167 -7.66 1.34 19.35
CA LYS A 167 -8.87 2.18 19.46
C LYS A 167 -8.64 3.61 18.97
N GLN A 168 -7.49 4.21 19.31
CA GLN A 168 -7.12 5.55 18.83
C GLN A 168 -6.96 5.56 17.31
N SER A 169 -6.25 4.58 16.76
CA SER A 169 -6.04 4.44 15.32
C SER A 169 -7.36 4.26 14.55
N LEU A 170 -8.27 3.43 15.07
CA LEU A 170 -9.60 3.22 14.46
C LEU A 170 -10.42 4.50 14.33
N ARG A 171 -10.26 5.46 15.27
CA ARG A 171 -10.96 6.77 15.21
C ARG A 171 -10.42 7.69 14.11
N LYS A 172 -9.19 7.46 13.66
CA LYS A 172 -8.52 8.23 12.61
C LYS A 172 -8.59 7.56 11.24
N CYS A 173 -9.23 6.40 11.13
CA CYS A 173 -9.43 5.71 9.85
C CYS A 173 -10.83 5.96 9.30
N ASP A 174 -10.94 6.01 7.97
CA ASP A 174 -12.24 5.91 7.32
C ASP A 174 -12.79 4.48 7.46
N SER A 175 -14.01 4.36 7.99
CA SER A 175 -14.66 3.08 8.28
C SER A 175 -14.84 2.16 7.05
N LYS A 176 -14.79 2.72 5.86
CA LYS A 176 -14.96 1.98 4.59
C LYS A 176 -13.63 1.61 3.92
N THR A 177 -12.56 2.31 4.27
CA THR A 177 -11.21 2.03 3.78
C THR A 177 -10.57 0.91 4.58
N GLY A 178 -10.69 0.97 5.91
CA GLY A 178 -10.15 -0.05 6.79
C GLY A 178 -8.84 0.31 7.45
N ILE A 179 -8.23 -0.68 8.07
CA ILE A 179 -7.01 -0.57 8.86
C ILE A 179 -5.99 -1.61 8.40
N TYR A 180 -4.72 -1.26 8.40
CA TYR A 180 -3.64 -2.10 7.89
C TYR A 180 -2.89 -2.77 9.04
N VAL A 181 -2.89 -4.10 9.09
CA VAL A 181 -2.16 -4.91 10.06
C VAL A 181 -0.83 -5.33 9.47
N VAL A 182 0.25 -5.00 10.14
CA VAL A 182 1.58 -5.48 9.83
C VAL A 182 1.74 -6.88 10.42
N SER A 183 2.09 -7.87 9.60
CA SER A 183 2.16 -9.28 10.04
C SER A 183 3.37 -9.58 10.93
N TYR A 184 4.37 -8.70 10.94
CA TYR A 184 5.62 -8.90 11.62
C TYR A 184 6.18 -7.60 12.20
N SER A 185 6.80 -7.65 13.38
CA SER A 185 7.58 -6.54 13.93
C SER A 185 9.04 -6.68 13.48
N GLY A 186 9.48 -5.80 12.57
CA GLY A 186 10.83 -5.81 11.99
C GLY A 186 10.83 -5.32 10.55
N LEU A 187 11.96 -5.50 9.85
CA LEU A 187 12.10 -5.03 8.46
C LEU A 187 11.20 -5.80 7.49
N THR A 188 10.63 -5.08 6.51
CA THR A 188 9.79 -5.66 5.46
C THR A 188 10.55 -6.72 4.65
N GLY A 189 9.86 -7.78 4.23
CA GLY A 189 10.38 -8.76 3.27
C GLY A 189 11.42 -9.75 3.79
N SER A 190 11.83 -9.70 5.06
CA SER A 190 12.87 -10.57 5.61
C SER A 190 12.37 -11.90 6.18
N LYS A 191 11.07 -12.03 6.45
CA LYS A 191 10.46 -13.24 7.05
C LYS A 191 9.09 -13.54 6.46
N GLN A 192 8.64 -14.78 6.64
CA GLN A 192 7.28 -15.22 6.29
C GLN A 192 6.22 -14.55 7.17
N VAL A 193 4.98 -14.50 6.67
CA VAL A 193 3.81 -14.01 7.42
C VAL A 193 3.69 -14.72 8.76
N ASN A 194 3.68 -13.96 9.85
CA ASN A 194 3.35 -14.49 11.16
C ASN A 194 1.84 -14.48 11.37
N MET A 195 1.19 -15.58 11.05
CA MET A 195 -0.27 -15.72 11.15
C MET A 195 -0.81 -15.64 12.58
N GLU A 196 -0.01 -15.95 13.60
CA GLU A 196 -0.43 -15.81 15.00
C GLU A 196 -0.60 -14.33 15.37
N ASN A 197 0.37 -13.51 15.02
CA ASN A 197 0.32 -12.06 15.20
C ASN A 197 -0.87 -11.45 14.45
N VAL A 198 -1.07 -11.85 13.19
CA VAL A 198 -2.19 -11.39 12.37
C VAL A 198 -3.52 -11.73 13.03
N LYS A 199 -3.72 -12.97 13.47
CA LYS A 199 -4.95 -13.42 14.16
C LYS A 199 -5.20 -12.64 15.44
N LYS A 200 -4.15 -12.39 16.25
CA LYS A 200 -4.24 -11.62 17.49
C LYS A 200 -4.71 -10.19 17.21
N SER A 201 -4.05 -9.48 16.30
CA SER A 201 -4.40 -8.11 15.93
C SER A 201 -5.80 -8.04 15.30
N ALA A 202 -6.12 -8.96 14.37
CA ALA A 202 -7.43 -9.00 13.74
C ALA A 202 -8.57 -9.24 14.77
N LYS A 203 -8.36 -10.11 15.76
CA LYS A 203 -9.33 -10.35 16.84
C LYS A 203 -9.58 -9.08 17.66
N LEU A 204 -8.54 -8.32 18.02
CA LEU A 204 -8.67 -7.06 18.75
C LEU A 204 -9.39 -5.99 17.91
N ILE A 205 -9.06 -5.87 16.63
CA ILE A 205 -9.72 -4.95 15.71
C ILE A 205 -11.20 -5.31 15.56
N ARG A 206 -11.53 -6.59 15.30
CA ARG A 206 -12.92 -7.04 15.14
C ARG A 206 -13.77 -6.87 16.40
N LYS A 207 -13.17 -6.93 17.60
CA LYS A 207 -13.84 -6.63 18.86
C LYS A 207 -14.31 -5.16 18.93
N ASN A 208 -13.55 -4.25 18.30
CA ASN A 208 -13.76 -2.80 18.42
C ASN A 208 -14.32 -2.15 17.15
N SER A 209 -14.31 -2.84 15.98
CA SER A 209 -14.72 -2.28 14.70
C SER A 209 -15.14 -3.34 13.69
N LYS A 210 -15.99 -2.92 12.73
CA LYS A 210 -16.34 -3.69 11.53
C LYS A 210 -15.55 -3.25 10.30
N MET A 211 -14.56 -2.38 10.46
CA MET A 211 -13.72 -1.92 9.35
C MET A 211 -13.04 -3.08 8.63
N PRO A 212 -12.82 -2.98 7.30
CA PRO A 212 -11.98 -3.93 6.58
C PRO A 212 -10.57 -4.00 7.19
N ILE A 213 -10.00 -5.20 7.20
CA ILE A 213 -8.64 -5.45 7.68
C ILE A 213 -7.77 -5.77 6.48
N TRP A 214 -6.72 -5.00 6.28
CA TRP A 214 -5.66 -5.27 5.33
C TRP A 214 -4.51 -5.95 6.07
N VAL A 215 -3.82 -6.87 5.41
CA VAL A 215 -2.62 -7.49 5.98
C VAL A 215 -1.50 -7.41 4.96
N GLY A 216 -0.37 -6.90 5.40
CA GLY A 216 0.84 -6.83 4.59
C GLY A 216 2.07 -7.28 5.36
N PHE A 217 3.23 -7.20 4.67
CA PHE A 217 4.53 -7.65 5.12
C PHE A 217 4.69 -9.18 5.14
N GLY A 218 5.64 -9.66 4.34
CA GLY A 218 6.00 -11.07 4.26
C GLY A 218 5.10 -11.95 3.37
N ILE A 219 4.07 -11.38 2.73
CA ILE A 219 3.20 -12.09 1.78
C ILE A 219 3.90 -12.15 0.42
N ARG A 220 4.12 -13.37 -0.10
CA ARG A 220 4.83 -13.58 -1.36
C ARG A 220 4.20 -14.63 -2.28
N THR A 221 3.41 -15.54 -1.74
CA THR A 221 2.86 -16.67 -2.47
C THR A 221 1.34 -16.71 -2.39
N LYS A 222 0.71 -17.42 -3.32
CA LYS A 222 -0.73 -17.70 -3.25
C LYS A 222 -1.13 -18.41 -1.96
N SER A 223 -0.24 -19.24 -1.40
CA SER A 223 -0.48 -19.90 -0.11
C SER A 223 -0.53 -18.91 1.05
N ASP A 224 0.36 -17.88 1.05
CA ASP A 224 0.33 -16.82 2.06
C ASP A 224 -0.96 -16.03 1.98
N ILE A 225 -1.37 -15.66 0.75
CA ILE A 225 -2.64 -14.96 0.50
C ILE A 225 -3.81 -15.77 1.03
N SER A 226 -3.89 -17.07 0.68
CA SER A 226 -4.98 -17.95 1.12
C SER A 226 -5.10 -18.01 2.65
N LYS A 227 -3.97 -18.06 3.38
CA LYS A 227 -3.96 -18.02 4.85
C LYS A 227 -4.46 -16.68 5.40
N VAL A 228 -4.01 -15.58 4.80
CA VAL A 228 -4.37 -14.22 5.22
C VAL A 228 -5.85 -13.95 5.01
N ILE A 229 -6.41 -14.32 3.87
CA ILE A 229 -7.82 -14.04 3.52
C ILE A 229 -8.82 -14.79 4.41
N GLN A 230 -8.39 -15.84 5.13
CA GLN A 230 -9.24 -16.48 6.14
C GLN A 230 -9.55 -15.57 7.35
N VAL A 231 -8.73 -14.54 7.60
CA VAL A 231 -8.86 -13.69 8.79
C VAL A 231 -8.91 -12.19 8.48
N ALA A 232 -8.60 -11.81 7.23
CA ALA A 232 -8.54 -10.42 6.76
C ALA A 232 -9.36 -10.24 5.46
N ASP A 233 -9.53 -8.98 5.05
CA ASP A 233 -10.32 -8.62 3.86
C ASP A 233 -9.44 -8.33 2.65
N ALA A 234 -8.17 -7.95 2.89
CA ALA A 234 -7.20 -7.69 1.83
C ALA A 234 -5.80 -8.23 2.20
N ALA A 235 -5.10 -8.74 1.20
CA ALA A 235 -3.69 -9.13 1.27
C ALA A 235 -2.85 -8.14 0.45
N VAL A 236 -1.80 -7.58 1.07
CA VAL A 236 -0.91 -6.62 0.42
C VAL A 236 0.42 -7.29 0.09
N VAL A 237 0.80 -7.26 -1.19
CA VAL A 237 2.02 -7.87 -1.71
C VAL A 237 2.92 -6.77 -2.27
N GLY A 238 4.11 -6.62 -1.70
CA GLY A 238 5.09 -5.61 -2.13
C GLY A 238 6.43 -6.21 -2.53
N SER A 239 7.16 -6.76 -1.55
CA SER A 239 8.55 -7.20 -1.76
C SER A 239 8.75 -8.17 -2.94
N GLY A 240 7.75 -9.01 -3.23
CA GLY A 240 7.81 -9.92 -4.39
C GLY A 240 7.81 -9.16 -5.72
N ILE A 241 6.94 -8.16 -5.88
CA ILE A 241 6.86 -7.33 -7.07
C ILE A 241 8.13 -6.48 -7.22
N VAL A 242 8.56 -5.83 -6.13
CA VAL A 242 9.77 -5.00 -6.12
C VAL A 242 11.03 -5.83 -6.42
N GLN A 243 11.07 -7.09 -5.98
CA GLN A 243 12.17 -8.00 -6.31
C GLN A 243 12.21 -8.34 -7.81
N ILE A 244 11.05 -8.54 -8.45
CA ILE A 244 10.97 -8.77 -9.92
C ILE A 244 11.51 -7.55 -10.65
N ILE A 245 11.14 -6.32 -10.23
CA ILE A 245 11.65 -5.08 -10.80
C ILE A 245 13.18 -5.01 -10.66
N GLY A 246 13.70 -5.19 -9.44
CA GLY A 246 15.12 -5.13 -9.15
C GLY A 246 15.94 -6.17 -9.97
N ASN A 247 15.43 -7.40 -10.06
CA ASN A 247 16.05 -8.44 -10.89
C ASN A 247 16.01 -8.07 -12.37
N GLY A 248 14.91 -7.48 -12.85
CA GLY A 248 14.78 -7.03 -14.23
C GLY A 248 15.81 -5.96 -14.58
N VAL A 249 15.99 -4.97 -13.70
CA VAL A 249 17.01 -3.93 -13.86
C VAL A 249 18.42 -4.53 -13.88
N LYS A 250 18.74 -5.40 -12.93
CA LYS A 250 20.05 -6.06 -12.82
C LYS A 250 20.36 -6.88 -14.08
N ASN A 251 19.38 -7.59 -14.62
CA ASN A 251 19.54 -8.46 -15.79
C ASN A 251 19.27 -7.73 -17.13
N LYS A 252 19.01 -6.42 -17.09
CA LYS A 252 18.76 -5.56 -18.27
C LYS A 252 17.66 -6.11 -19.19
N ILE A 253 16.60 -6.70 -18.61
CA ILE A 253 15.47 -7.19 -19.41
C ILE A 253 14.66 -6.01 -19.98
N THR A 254 13.91 -6.24 -21.05
CA THR A 254 13.10 -5.21 -21.67
C THR A 254 11.93 -4.81 -20.76
N ASN A 255 11.41 -3.59 -20.92
CA ASN A 255 10.20 -3.17 -20.17
C ASN A 255 9.01 -4.09 -20.47
N HIS A 256 8.91 -4.62 -21.68
CA HIS A 256 7.89 -5.58 -22.07
C HIS A 256 7.96 -6.85 -21.22
N ASP A 257 9.15 -7.46 -21.14
CA ASP A 257 9.35 -8.68 -20.36
C ASP A 257 9.18 -8.43 -18.87
N LEU A 258 9.61 -7.26 -18.36
CA LEU A 258 9.43 -6.88 -16.98
C LEU A 258 7.93 -6.80 -16.60
N VAL A 259 7.14 -6.12 -17.41
CA VAL A 259 5.69 -6.01 -17.23
C VAL A 259 5.02 -7.38 -17.33
N LYS A 260 5.45 -8.23 -18.27
CA LYS A 260 4.98 -9.61 -18.42
C LYS A 260 5.25 -10.44 -17.16
N ASN A 261 6.47 -10.41 -16.63
CA ASN A 261 6.84 -11.15 -15.41
C ASN A 261 5.99 -10.72 -14.20
N ILE A 262 5.69 -9.42 -14.09
CA ILE A 262 4.82 -8.90 -13.04
C ILE A 262 3.38 -9.41 -13.21
N SER A 263 2.85 -9.39 -14.43
CA SER A 263 1.47 -9.86 -14.69
C SER A 263 1.31 -11.37 -14.45
N GLU A 264 2.30 -12.18 -14.80
CA GLU A 264 2.34 -13.64 -14.50
C GLU A 264 2.33 -13.88 -12.99
N TYR A 265 3.18 -13.17 -12.24
CA TYR A 265 3.23 -13.26 -10.78
C TYR A 265 1.90 -12.84 -10.13
N LEU A 266 1.31 -11.72 -10.55
CA LEU A 266 0.02 -11.27 -10.02
C LEU A 266 -1.12 -12.23 -10.37
N THR A 267 -1.08 -12.86 -11.55
CA THR A 267 -2.05 -13.89 -11.96
C THR A 267 -1.98 -15.11 -11.05
N GLU A 268 -0.77 -15.56 -10.70
CA GLU A 268 -0.58 -16.66 -9.74
C GLU A 268 -1.14 -16.29 -8.35
N LEU A 269 -0.82 -15.09 -7.87
CA LEU A 269 -1.25 -14.62 -6.57
C LEU A 269 -2.78 -14.56 -6.42
N LYS A 270 -3.48 -14.15 -7.48
CA LYS A 270 -4.96 -14.08 -7.49
C LYS A 270 -5.63 -15.41 -7.17
N GLN A 271 -4.99 -16.55 -7.48
CA GLN A 271 -5.52 -17.89 -7.16
C GLN A 271 -5.67 -18.13 -5.66
N GLY A 272 -4.96 -17.38 -4.82
CA GLY A 272 -5.04 -17.47 -3.35
C GLY A 272 -6.18 -16.66 -2.73
N LEU A 273 -6.95 -15.88 -3.49
CA LEU A 273 -7.96 -14.96 -2.95
C LEU A 273 -9.29 -15.59 -2.57
N ASN A 274 -9.58 -16.82 -3.01
CA ASN A 274 -10.84 -17.49 -2.76
C ASN A 274 -11.03 -17.77 -1.26
N ARG A 275 -12.26 -17.53 -0.76
CA ARG A 275 -12.69 -17.81 0.61
C ARG A 275 -13.41 -19.14 0.72
#